data_e3d5bbd5bb4b26d51739b44030b2d84b
#
_entry.id   e3d5bbd5bb4b26d51739b44030b2d84b
#
_cell.length_a   1.000
_cell.length_b   1.000
_cell.length_c   1.000
_cell.angle_alpha   90.00
_cell.angle_beta   90.00
_cell.angle_gamma   90.00
#
_symmetry.space_group_name_H-M   'P 1'
#
loop_
_entity.id
_entity.type
_entity.pdbx_description
1 polymer ?
#
loop_
_entity_poly.entity_id
_entity_poly.type
_entity_poly.pdbx_seq_one_letter_code
_entity_poly.pdbx_strand_id
1 'polypeptide(L)'
;MEITDSGGVAAKYGFLYQDCVAAWLATEMLMDREMRAVRVETVDDVDIVWAGFTEFIQVKAAAEKKWTPTTITDNSTSTAVSSAKSKSGGKPRKKRIPDSSMVHKSMKQANIPIGKCRFRIVSAERPTGLLEYLRVLPTSRVGRPGRQELVDDLNQRTANFVAASKNDIGHWVDSTWWQVYASVHEIELMGIKNIRNAALEVVGVSLSSDVAAEAIWRDIVYTLTKKSALSRKVYCEDDKTYYRNNLIDWFKSEILIHEKSAYTNTKIYANKKLQPILVHLHTHAPSCGSITRCGKVMHQHYSIRNYRYSHISESVIKWIDEILLMPEEIADITGISTSDRYRILLSRLKASMSELGDFLGKVLLHSCIRSQHTSQPIPASLYIEKPFEVKVLENVHIVPRASGGDELWVGFSHLYNGSDLAECLNNLRTILYTDIIDNIDSARSKILEIKQDSYLLQHDIDELLETSQAFDIHLNRYRFIIFLGYNSILLTEPETPGYEPELYTETKKLFDNFSSDLKTSGFGEVVIDLHLYPVPNIDRLLSEVKKALEKACA
;
A
#
# COMPACT_ATOMS: atom_id res chain seq x y z
N MET A 1 -37.88 33.97 4.38
CA MET A 1 -36.52 34.13 4.96
C MET A 1 -35.55 33.79 3.86
N GLU A 2 -34.88 34.77 3.25
CA GLU A 2 -33.75 34.46 2.36
C GLU A 2 -32.65 33.83 3.20
N ILE A 3 -32.26 32.61 2.85
CA ILE A 3 -31.11 31.90 3.44
C ILE A 3 -29.87 32.59 2.89
N THR A 4 -29.31 33.53 3.63
CA THR A 4 -28.01 34.12 3.29
C THR A 4 -26.91 33.21 3.84
N ASP A 5 -26.00 32.75 2.99
CA ASP A 5 -24.76 32.13 3.44
C ASP A 5 -24.06 33.09 4.38
N SER A 6 -23.95 32.70 5.65
CA SER A 6 -23.22 33.51 6.63
C SER A 6 -21.78 33.70 6.17
N GLY A 7 -21.16 34.85 6.37
CA GLY A 7 -19.77 35.12 5.98
C GLY A 7 -18.76 34.08 6.50
N GLY A 8 -19.13 33.27 7.49
CA GLY A 8 -18.34 32.16 7.99
C GLY A 8 -18.25 30.96 7.03
N VAL A 9 -19.34 30.64 6.30
CA VAL A 9 -19.33 29.53 5.31
C VAL A 9 -18.44 29.92 4.12
N ALA A 10 -18.61 31.11 3.58
CA ALA A 10 -17.78 31.61 2.48
C ALA A 10 -16.30 31.70 2.85
N ALA A 11 -15.97 32.11 4.09
CA ALA A 11 -14.60 32.13 4.58
C ALA A 11 -14.00 30.73 4.69
N LYS A 12 -14.74 29.75 5.26
CA LYS A 12 -14.28 28.36 5.36
C LYS A 12 -14.04 27.74 3.99
N TYR A 13 -14.94 27.96 3.04
CA TYR A 13 -14.76 27.50 1.66
C TYR A 13 -13.52 28.15 1.02
N GLY A 14 -13.30 29.45 1.25
CA GLY A 14 -12.14 30.16 0.76
C GLY A 14 -10.82 29.56 1.25
N PHE A 15 -10.73 29.25 2.54
CA PHE A 15 -9.54 28.60 3.12
C PHE A 15 -9.35 27.17 2.59
N LEU A 16 -10.43 26.37 2.50
CA LEU A 16 -10.35 25.02 1.94
C LEU A 16 -9.82 25.06 0.49
N TYR A 17 -10.36 25.96 -0.33
CA TYR A 17 -9.91 26.13 -1.71
C TYR A 17 -8.44 26.51 -1.78
N GLN A 18 -7.97 27.42 -0.93
CA GLN A 18 -6.60 27.86 -0.83
C GLN A 18 -5.67 26.71 -0.41
N ASP A 19 -6.03 25.93 0.60
CA ASP A 19 -5.26 24.79 1.07
C ASP A 19 -5.16 23.69 -0.02
N CYS A 20 -6.23 23.45 -0.77
CA CYS A 20 -6.21 22.53 -1.92
C CYS A 20 -5.32 23.03 -3.06
N VAL A 21 -5.30 24.35 -3.35
CA VAL A 21 -4.35 24.93 -4.32
C VAL A 21 -2.92 24.72 -3.87
N ALA A 22 -2.61 24.97 -2.60
CA ALA A 22 -1.28 24.75 -2.05
C ALA A 22 -0.86 23.26 -2.15
N ALA A 23 -1.78 22.36 -1.86
CA ALA A 23 -1.56 20.91 -1.96
C ALA A 23 -1.31 20.46 -3.41
N TRP A 24 -2.10 20.96 -4.35
CA TRP A 24 -1.89 20.68 -5.76
C TRP A 24 -0.49 21.15 -6.23
N LEU A 25 -0.07 22.36 -5.84
CA LEU A 25 1.27 22.87 -6.15
C LEU A 25 2.38 22.03 -5.50
N ALA A 26 2.16 21.51 -4.30
CA ALA A 26 3.09 20.57 -3.67
C ALA A 26 3.19 19.26 -4.46
N THR A 27 2.09 18.77 -5.07
CA THR A 27 2.15 17.59 -5.94
C THR A 27 2.90 17.87 -7.26
N GLU A 28 2.82 19.09 -7.82
CA GLU A 28 3.67 19.48 -8.96
C GLU A 28 5.15 19.48 -8.58
N MET A 29 5.50 19.94 -7.37
CA MET A 29 6.87 19.96 -6.87
C MET A 29 7.50 18.56 -6.76
N LEU A 30 6.72 17.48 -6.66
CA LEU A 30 7.27 16.12 -6.68
C LEU A 30 8.03 15.84 -7.97
N MET A 31 7.49 16.28 -9.12
CA MET A 31 8.05 16.00 -10.45
C MET A 31 8.99 17.12 -10.94
N ASP A 32 8.69 18.37 -10.64
CA ASP A 32 9.49 19.50 -11.10
C ASP A 32 10.67 19.76 -10.16
N ARG A 33 11.88 19.48 -10.67
CA ARG A 33 13.14 19.64 -9.92
C ARG A 33 13.54 21.11 -9.68
N GLU A 34 12.99 22.05 -10.43
CA GLU A 34 13.27 23.48 -10.26
C GLU A 34 12.44 24.08 -9.11
N MET A 35 11.32 23.46 -8.73
CA MET A 35 10.57 23.83 -7.54
C MET A 35 11.30 23.36 -6.28
N ARG A 36 11.64 24.28 -5.38
CA ARG A 36 12.41 24.01 -4.15
C ARG A 36 11.55 23.92 -2.90
N ALA A 37 10.51 24.75 -2.83
CA ALA A 37 9.61 24.77 -1.68
C ALA A 37 8.25 25.38 -2.06
N VAL A 38 7.21 24.95 -1.34
CA VAL A 38 5.89 25.59 -1.27
C VAL A 38 5.74 26.19 0.12
N ARG A 39 5.38 27.49 0.20
CA ARG A 39 5.14 28.24 1.43
C ARG A 39 3.69 28.68 1.47
N VAL A 40 3.07 28.60 2.64
CA VAL A 40 1.66 28.94 2.83
C VAL A 40 1.50 30.06 3.82
N GLU A 41 0.68 31.09 3.48
CA GLU A 41 0.40 32.22 4.38
C GLU A 41 1.68 32.89 4.89
N THR A 42 2.71 33.04 4.04
CA THR A 42 3.95 33.77 4.36
C THR A 42 3.90 35.19 3.82
N VAL A 43 4.09 35.39 2.54
CA VAL A 43 4.04 36.71 1.87
C VAL A 43 2.71 36.88 1.17
N ASP A 44 2.28 35.88 0.38
CA ASP A 44 0.97 35.84 -0.24
C ASP A 44 0.15 34.62 0.30
N ASP A 45 -0.99 34.30 -0.32
CA ASP A 45 -1.79 33.13 0.04
C ASP A 45 -0.94 31.85 -0.09
N VAL A 46 -0.19 31.71 -1.20
CA VAL A 46 0.79 30.65 -1.44
C VAL A 46 2.00 31.22 -2.17
N ASP A 47 3.21 30.84 -1.79
CA ASP A 47 4.43 31.18 -2.52
C ASP A 47 5.16 29.91 -2.97
N ILE A 48 5.70 29.91 -4.19
CA ILE A 48 6.58 28.84 -4.68
C ILE A 48 7.99 29.39 -4.81
N VAL A 49 8.93 28.74 -4.15
CA VAL A 49 10.36 29.02 -4.29
C VAL A 49 10.92 28.15 -5.41
N TRP A 50 11.31 28.79 -6.51
CA TRP A 50 11.98 28.15 -7.64
C TRP A 50 13.50 28.29 -7.52
N ALA A 51 14.27 27.56 -8.27
CA ALA A 51 15.74 27.68 -8.27
C ALA A 51 16.24 29.06 -8.64
N GLY A 52 15.50 29.83 -9.44
CA GLY A 52 15.92 31.15 -9.96
C GLY A 52 15.05 32.32 -9.54
N PHE A 53 13.84 32.11 -9.05
CA PHE A 53 12.85 33.14 -8.73
C PHE A 53 11.86 32.68 -7.68
N THR A 54 11.05 33.59 -7.14
CA THR A 54 9.89 33.27 -6.30
C THR A 54 8.61 33.63 -7.05
N GLU A 55 7.62 32.75 -7.01
CA GLU A 55 6.30 32.98 -7.57
C GLU A 55 5.30 33.23 -6.45
N PHE A 56 4.61 34.34 -6.47
CA PHE A 56 3.60 34.74 -5.50
C PHE A 56 2.22 34.42 -6.06
N ILE A 57 1.41 33.72 -5.31
CA ILE A 57 0.14 33.16 -5.78
C ILE A 57 -1.01 33.67 -4.93
N GLN A 58 -1.89 34.44 -5.58
CA GLN A 58 -3.17 34.88 -5.00
C GLN A 58 -4.26 33.87 -5.31
N VAL A 59 -4.96 33.41 -4.30
CA VAL A 59 -6.05 32.42 -4.44
C VAL A 59 -7.41 33.08 -4.18
N LYS A 60 -8.38 32.86 -5.04
CA LYS A 60 -9.70 33.49 -4.97
C LYS A 60 -10.82 32.48 -5.25
N ALA A 61 -11.48 32.02 -4.20
CA ALA A 61 -12.54 31.01 -4.24
C ALA A 61 -13.96 31.54 -4.54
N ALA A 62 -14.15 32.87 -4.64
CA ALA A 62 -15.48 33.46 -4.78
C ALA A 62 -16.11 33.14 -6.14
N ALA A 63 -17.18 32.34 -6.14
CA ALA A 63 -17.88 31.86 -7.34
C ALA A 63 -18.80 32.91 -8.00
N GLU A 64 -19.08 34.02 -7.36
CA GLU A 64 -20.04 35.03 -7.89
C GLU A 64 -19.38 36.33 -8.36
N LYS A 65 -18.06 36.43 -8.24
CA LYS A 65 -17.34 37.67 -8.53
C LYS A 65 -16.75 37.66 -9.92
N LYS A 66 -17.30 38.49 -10.82
CA LYS A 66 -16.68 38.71 -12.14
C LYS A 66 -15.33 39.40 -11.98
N TRP A 67 -14.28 38.76 -12.48
CA TRP A 67 -12.94 39.32 -12.49
C TRP A 67 -12.76 40.24 -13.72
N THR A 68 -12.74 41.54 -13.48
CA THR A 68 -12.53 42.58 -14.47
C THR A 68 -11.33 43.43 -14.08
N PRO A 69 -10.72 44.25 -14.99
CA PRO A 69 -9.66 45.21 -14.62
C PRO A 69 -10.07 46.08 -13.44
N THR A 70 -11.33 46.54 -13.39
CA THR A 70 -11.86 47.33 -12.28
C THR A 70 -11.79 46.58 -10.96
N THR A 71 -12.26 45.31 -10.93
CA THR A 71 -12.30 44.57 -9.66
C THR A 71 -10.95 44.23 -9.07
N ILE A 72 -9.92 44.04 -9.90
CA ILE A 72 -8.54 43.76 -9.43
C ILE A 72 -7.77 45.02 -9.02
N THR A 73 -8.20 46.20 -9.50
CA THR A 73 -7.60 47.50 -9.17
C THR A 73 -8.38 48.27 -8.10
N ASP A 74 -9.57 47.77 -7.67
CA ASP A 74 -10.34 48.39 -6.58
C ASP A 74 -9.60 48.28 -5.25
N ASN A 75 -9.39 49.47 -4.62
CA ASN A 75 -8.76 49.56 -3.32
C ASN A 75 -9.65 49.02 -2.19
N SER A 76 -9.07 48.31 -1.23
CA SER A 76 -9.73 47.80 -0.04
C SER A 76 -10.32 48.96 0.77
N THR A 77 -11.48 48.70 1.42
CA THR A 77 -12.12 49.68 2.29
C THR A 77 -11.95 49.30 3.76
N SER A 78 -11.48 50.24 4.60
CA SER A 78 -11.46 50.04 6.05
C SER A 78 -12.77 50.55 6.65
N THR A 79 -13.35 49.77 7.57
CA THR A 79 -14.35 50.23 8.52
C THR A 79 -13.59 51.00 9.61
N ALA A 80 -13.50 52.34 9.50
CA ALA A 80 -12.98 53.14 10.61
C ALA A 80 -13.96 53.05 11.76
N VAL A 81 -13.58 52.36 12.85
CA VAL A 81 -14.24 52.49 14.13
C VAL A 81 -13.84 53.88 14.66
N SER A 82 -14.66 54.91 14.39
CA SER A 82 -14.46 56.20 15.02
C SER A 82 -14.87 56.03 16.49
N SER A 83 -13.91 56.14 17.39
CA SER A 83 -14.12 56.25 18.84
C SER A 83 -14.77 57.56 19.29
N ALA A 84 -15.28 58.36 18.36
CA ALA A 84 -16.05 59.56 18.68
C ALA A 84 -17.54 59.23 18.62
N LYS A 85 -18.21 59.31 19.79
CA LYS A 85 -19.67 59.29 19.92
C LYS A 85 -20.27 60.49 19.15
N SER A 86 -20.58 60.30 17.88
CA SER A 86 -21.41 61.28 17.16
C SER A 86 -22.90 60.89 17.34
N LYS A 87 -23.68 61.82 17.87
CA LYS A 87 -25.13 61.75 18.13
C LYS A 87 -25.97 61.86 16.85
N SER A 88 -25.53 61.40 15.71
CA SER A 88 -26.38 61.34 14.51
C SER A 88 -26.18 59.99 13.83
N GLY A 89 -27.29 59.24 13.60
CA GLY A 89 -27.37 57.91 13.08
C GLY A 89 -26.91 57.71 11.64
N GLY A 90 -25.75 58.26 11.25
CA GLY A 90 -25.13 58.03 9.95
C GLY A 90 -24.31 56.75 9.90
N LYS A 91 -24.55 55.90 8.89
CA LYS A 91 -23.72 54.71 8.64
C LYS A 91 -22.24 55.13 8.57
N PRO A 92 -21.27 54.39 9.19
CA PRO A 92 -19.87 54.71 9.19
C PRO A 92 -19.36 54.81 7.74
N ARG A 93 -18.73 55.90 7.38
CA ARG A 93 -18.17 56.14 6.05
C ARG A 93 -16.96 55.20 5.85
N LYS A 94 -17.09 54.26 4.92
CA LYS A 94 -15.96 53.36 4.54
C LYS A 94 -14.86 54.21 3.89
N LYS A 95 -13.68 54.26 4.50
CA LYS A 95 -12.51 54.95 3.94
C LYS A 95 -11.74 53.97 3.03
N ARG A 96 -11.49 54.35 1.77
CA ARG A 96 -10.63 53.58 0.86
C ARG A 96 -9.16 53.70 1.33
N ILE A 97 -8.50 52.56 1.40
CA ILE A 97 -7.06 52.50 1.73
C ILE A 97 -6.30 52.64 0.41
N PRO A 98 -5.43 53.69 0.23
CA PRO A 98 -4.66 53.83 -0.99
C PRO A 98 -3.77 52.61 -1.27
N ASP A 99 -3.56 52.32 -2.54
CA ASP A 99 -2.66 51.26 -3.02
C ASP A 99 -2.86 49.90 -2.32
N SER A 100 -4.09 49.52 -2.11
CA SER A 100 -4.47 48.29 -1.40
C SER A 100 -5.24 47.29 -2.27
N SER A 101 -5.31 47.54 -3.56
CA SER A 101 -5.95 46.63 -4.51
C SER A 101 -5.14 45.33 -4.67
N MET A 102 -5.73 44.35 -5.33
CA MET A 102 -5.06 43.06 -5.58
C MET A 102 -3.76 43.25 -6.36
N VAL A 103 -3.76 44.06 -7.41
CA VAL A 103 -2.56 44.39 -8.21
C VAL A 103 -1.51 45.07 -7.33
N HIS A 104 -1.89 46.10 -6.54
CA HIS A 104 -0.95 46.79 -5.66
C HIS A 104 -0.31 45.86 -4.63
N LYS A 105 -1.11 44.98 -4.00
CA LYS A 105 -0.62 43.98 -3.03
C LYS A 105 0.39 43.04 -3.68
N SER A 106 0.02 42.46 -4.80
CA SER A 106 0.88 41.57 -5.57
C SER A 106 2.23 42.22 -5.92
N MET A 107 2.22 43.45 -6.40
CA MET A 107 3.46 44.18 -6.76
C MET A 107 4.31 44.57 -5.55
N LYS A 108 3.66 44.99 -4.42
CA LYS A 108 4.37 45.43 -3.20
C LYS A 108 5.08 44.30 -2.47
N GLN A 109 4.59 43.10 -2.58
CA GLN A 109 5.14 41.95 -1.85
C GLN A 109 6.55 41.56 -2.31
N ALA A 110 6.94 41.96 -3.50
CA ALA A 110 8.24 41.61 -4.00
C ALA A 110 9.29 42.64 -3.55
N ASN A 111 9.81 42.54 -2.34
CA ASN A 111 11.14 43.09 -2.01
C ASN A 111 12.27 42.36 -2.78
N ILE A 112 11.90 41.67 -3.85
CA ILE A 112 12.75 40.85 -4.69
C ILE A 112 12.99 41.63 -5.99
N PRO A 113 14.22 41.65 -6.52
CA PRO A 113 14.52 42.37 -7.75
C PRO A 113 13.63 41.93 -8.92
N ILE A 114 13.36 42.90 -9.81
CA ILE A 114 12.67 42.63 -11.06
C ILE A 114 13.32 41.46 -11.82
N GLY A 115 12.55 40.53 -12.35
CA GLY A 115 13.05 39.29 -12.96
C GLY A 115 13.30 38.11 -11.99
N LYS A 116 13.29 38.37 -10.67
CA LYS A 116 13.35 37.34 -9.62
C LYS A 116 12.01 37.09 -8.98
N CYS A 117 10.92 37.71 -9.44
CA CYS A 117 9.55 37.49 -8.98
C CYS A 117 8.62 37.24 -10.16
N ARG A 118 7.68 36.34 -9.96
CA ARG A 118 6.55 36.06 -10.84
C ARG A 118 5.26 36.06 -10.02
N PHE A 119 4.14 36.15 -10.73
CA PHE A 119 2.84 36.23 -10.09
C PHE A 119 1.91 35.22 -10.72
N ARG A 120 1.08 34.62 -9.89
CA ARG A 120 0.02 33.72 -10.34
C ARG A 120 -1.30 34.07 -9.64
N ILE A 121 -2.38 34.01 -10.37
CA ILE A 121 -3.71 34.11 -9.80
C ILE A 121 -4.42 32.78 -10.06
N VAL A 122 -4.92 32.17 -9.01
CA VAL A 122 -5.75 30.97 -9.10
C VAL A 122 -7.14 31.34 -8.62
N SER A 123 -8.14 31.18 -9.46
CA SER A 123 -9.52 31.54 -9.12
C SER A 123 -10.55 30.50 -9.54
N ALA A 124 -11.68 30.46 -8.82
CA ALA A 124 -12.81 29.64 -9.20
C ALA A 124 -13.53 30.20 -10.44
N GLU A 125 -13.57 31.53 -10.56
CA GLU A 125 -14.22 32.22 -11.67
C GLU A 125 -13.23 32.74 -12.71
N ARG A 126 -13.67 32.71 -13.96
CA ARG A 126 -12.89 33.11 -15.12
C ARG A 126 -12.73 34.63 -15.19
N PRO A 127 -11.53 35.17 -15.50
CA PRO A 127 -11.36 36.57 -15.79
C PRO A 127 -12.05 36.94 -17.10
N THR A 128 -12.47 38.22 -17.23
CA THR A 128 -13.18 38.71 -18.40
C THR A 128 -12.51 39.95 -19.00
N GLY A 129 -12.83 40.24 -20.25
CA GLY A 129 -12.29 41.41 -20.98
C GLY A 129 -10.77 41.31 -21.17
N LEU A 130 -10.06 42.39 -20.96
CA LEU A 130 -8.61 42.47 -21.17
C LEU A 130 -7.82 41.47 -20.30
N LEU A 131 -8.35 41.04 -19.15
CA LEU A 131 -7.69 40.08 -18.27
C LEU A 131 -7.60 38.67 -18.88
N GLU A 132 -8.37 38.34 -19.93
CA GLU A 132 -8.22 37.09 -20.68
C GLU A 132 -6.82 36.89 -21.26
N TYR A 133 -6.08 38.01 -21.49
CA TYR A 133 -4.69 37.96 -21.88
C TYR A 133 -3.82 37.18 -20.90
N LEU A 134 -4.10 37.28 -19.59
CA LEU A 134 -3.31 36.67 -18.51
C LEU A 134 -3.53 35.14 -18.42
N ARG A 135 -4.54 34.56 -19.08
CA ARG A 135 -4.80 33.12 -19.06
C ARG A 135 -3.82 32.30 -19.89
N VAL A 136 -3.12 32.92 -20.79
CA VAL A 136 -2.07 32.26 -21.55
C VAL A 136 -0.79 32.29 -20.74
N LEU A 137 -0.02 31.22 -20.78
CA LEU A 137 1.29 31.13 -20.13
C LEU A 137 2.19 32.28 -20.59
N PRO A 138 2.92 32.94 -19.70
CA PRO A 138 3.83 34.04 -20.06
C PRO A 138 4.78 33.74 -21.24
N THR A 139 5.35 32.53 -21.25
CA THR A 139 6.26 32.06 -22.31
C THR A 139 5.59 31.90 -23.69
N SER A 140 4.27 31.73 -23.71
CA SER A 140 3.49 31.53 -24.93
C SER A 140 2.81 32.82 -25.45
N ARG A 141 3.15 33.99 -24.88
CA ARG A 141 2.50 35.28 -25.23
C ARG A 141 3.25 36.09 -26.29
N VAL A 142 4.40 35.63 -26.73
CA VAL A 142 5.20 36.35 -27.72
C VAL A 142 4.35 36.60 -28.98
N GLY A 143 4.21 37.89 -29.36
CA GLY A 143 3.41 38.32 -30.51
C GLY A 143 1.90 38.34 -30.31
N ARG A 144 1.37 37.98 -29.14
CA ARG A 144 -0.05 38.02 -28.85
C ARG A 144 -0.58 39.45 -28.69
N PRO A 145 -1.67 39.85 -29.38
CA PRO A 145 -2.29 41.15 -29.22
C PRO A 145 -2.93 41.34 -27.84
N GLY A 146 -3.20 42.58 -27.44
CA GLY A 146 -3.90 42.94 -26.20
C GLY A 146 -3.00 43.23 -25.01
N ARG A 147 -1.68 42.97 -25.10
CA ARG A 147 -0.72 43.31 -24.03
C ARG A 147 -0.72 44.80 -23.68
N GLN A 148 -0.55 45.64 -24.69
CA GLN A 148 -0.41 47.09 -24.48
C GLN A 148 -1.71 47.69 -23.96
N GLU A 149 -2.85 47.27 -24.51
CA GLU A 149 -4.18 47.69 -24.05
C GLU A 149 -4.40 47.38 -22.56
N LEU A 150 -4.02 46.15 -22.12
CA LEU A 150 -4.11 45.75 -20.70
C LEU A 150 -3.17 46.59 -19.83
N VAL A 151 -1.92 46.81 -20.25
CA VAL A 151 -0.94 47.64 -19.51
C VAL A 151 -1.44 49.06 -19.36
N ASP A 152 -1.95 49.68 -20.42
CA ASP A 152 -2.45 51.07 -20.43
C ASP A 152 -3.69 51.24 -19.54
N ASP A 153 -4.65 50.29 -19.62
CA ASP A 153 -5.85 50.34 -18.77
C ASP A 153 -5.49 50.18 -17.27
N LEU A 154 -4.59 49.23 -16.94
CA LEU A 154 -4.15 49.04 -15.56
C LEU A 154 -3.32 50.23 -15.03
N ASN A 155 -2.44 50.81 -15.83
CA ASN A 155 -1.68 52.00 -15.47
C ASN A 155 -2.59 53.18 -15.16
N GLN A 156 -3.60 53.42 -16.01
CA GLN A 156 -4.58 54.47 -15.77
C GLN A 156 -5.33 54.26 -14.44
N ARG A 157 -5.72 53.03 -14.13
CA ARG A 157 -6.47 52.68 -12.91
C ARG A 157 -5.64 52.70 -11.64
N THR A 158 -4.33 52.44 -11.73
CA THR A 158 -3.39 52.40 -10.61
C THR A 158 -2.54 53.67 -10.51
N ALA A 159 -2.87 54.72 -11.28
CA ALA A 159 -2.11 55.96 -11.33
C ALA A 159 -0.59 55.78 -11.61
N ASN A 160 -0.26 54.85 -12.54
CA ASN A 160 1.11 54.46 -12.90
C ASN A 160 1.93 53.97 -11.69
N PHE A 161 1.35 53.17 -10.86
CA PHE A 161 1.99 52.64 -9.67
C PHE A 161 3.25 51.83 -10.00
N VAL A 162 4.33 52.13 -9.29
CA VAL A 162 5.60 51.36 -9.32
C VAL A 162 5.93 50.96 -7.88
N ALA A 163 6.21 49.70 -7.66
CA ALA A 163 6.60 49.21 -6.34
C ALA A 163 8.02 49.65 -5.95
N ALA A 164 8.36 49.64 -4.67
CA ALA A 164 9.69 49.94 -4.16
C ALA A 164 10.78 49.03 -4.78
N SER A 165 10.43 47.82 -5.14
CA SER A 165 11.26 46.85 -5.87
C SER A 165 11.45 47.17 -7.36
N LYS A 166 10.91 48.29 -7.85
CA LYS A 166 10.85 48.71 -9.26
C LYS A 166 9.97 47.82 -10.15
N ASN A 167 9.15 46.94 -9.59
CA ASN A 167 8.12 46.24 -10.35
C ASN A 167 7.08 47.27 -10.82
N ASP A 168 6.87 47.36 -12.11
CA ASP A 168 5.83 48.17 -12.75
C ASP A 168 4.69 47.28 -13.30
N ILE A 169 3.64 47.92 -13.81
CA ILE A 169 2.48 47.22 -14.38
C ILE A 169 2.89 46.38 -15.60
N GLY A 170 3.83 46.85 -16.42
CA GLY A 170 4.32 46.11 -17.58
C GLY A 170 4.94 44.78 -17.16
N HIS A 171 5.84 44.80 -16.16
CA HIS A 171 6.44 43.60 -15.61
C HIS A 171 5.38 42.68 -14.97
N TRP A 172 4.44 43.25 -14.21
CA TRP A 172 3.37 42.48 -13.59
C TRP A 172 2.53 41.75 -14.64
N VAL A 173 2.11 42.39 -15.73
CA VAL A 173 1.37 41.79 -16.83
C VAL A 173 2.17 40.67 -17.49
N ASP A 174 3.46 40.90 -17.77
CA ASP A 174 4.32 39.95 -18.46
C ASP A 174 4.63 38.70 -17.62
N SER A 175 4.69 38.86 -16.29
CA SER A 175 5.04 37.79 -15.34
C SER A 175 3.86 37.14 -14.63
N THR A 176 2.63 37.64 -14.84
CA THR A 176 1.43 37.10 -14.20
C THR A 176 0.78 36.00 -15.06
N TRP A 177 0.44 34.85 -14.46
CA TRP A 177 -0.38 33.83 -15.06
C TRP A 177 -1.69 33.65 -14.31
N TRP A 178 -2.81 33.55 -15.02
CA TRP A 178 -4.14 33.36 -14.44
C TRP A 178 -4.68 32.00 -14.76
N GLN A 179 -4.82 31.15 -13.75
CA GLN A 179 -5.40 29.82 -13.83
C GLN A 179 -6.81 29.81 -13.23
N VAL A 180 -7.66 28.95 -13.78
CA VAL A 180 -9.05 28.82 -13.34
C VAL A 180 -9.32 27.35 -13.05
N TYR A 181 -9.76 27.10 -11.82
CA TYR A 181 -10.26 25.80 -11.36
C TYR A 181 -11.61 26.03 -10.68
N ALA A 182 -12.68 25.56 -11.32
CA ALA A 182 -14.05 25.90 -10.91
C ALA A 182 -14.43 25.36 -9.52
N SER A 183 -13.76 24.33 -9.03
CA SER A 183 -14.08 23.73 -7.74
C SER A 183 -12.87 23.10 -7.05
N VAL A 184 -13.01 22.86 -5.75
CA VAL A 184 -12.07 22.06 -4.96
C VAL A 184 -11.88 20.66 -5.56
N HIS A 185 -12.95 20.06 -6.05
CA HIS A 185 -12.91 18.72 -6.65
C HIS A 185 -12.04 18.67 -7.92
N GLU A 186 -12.08 19.71 -8.76
CA GLU A 186 -11.21 19.78 -9.95
C GLU A 186 -9.72 19.84 -9.55
N ILE A 187 -9.39 20.62 -8.51
CA ILE A 187 -8.03 20.72 -7.96
C ILE A 187 -7.59 19.36 -7.37
N GLU A 188 -8.46 18.69 -6.65
CA GLU A 188 -8.24 17.37 -6.08
C GLU A 188 -7.90 16.33 -7.16
N LEU A 189 -8.71 16.26 -8.23
CA LEU A 189 -8.45 15.35 -9.36
C LEU A 189 -7.09 15.60 -10.00
N MET A 190 -6.68 16.87 -10.15
CA MET A 190 -5.37 17.22 -10.67
C MET A 190 -4.25 16.78 -9.71
N GLY A 191 -4.43 16.97 -8.41
CA GLY A 191 -3.50 16.52 -7.38
C GLY A 191 -3.34 15.01 -7.34
N ILE A 192 -4.43 14.26 -7.38
CA ILE A 192 -4.45 12.79 -7.44
C ILE A 192 -3.72 12.28 -8.70
N LYS A 193 -3.99 12.90 -9.86
CA LYS A 193 -3.27 12.58 -11.10
C LYS A 193 -1.76 12.82 -10.97
N ASN A 194 -1.35 13.95 -10.38
CA ASN A 194 0.06 14.25 -10.17
C ASN A 194 0.72 13.24 -9.22
N ILE A 195 0.05 12.82 -8.16
CA ILE A 195 0.51 11.79 -7.22
C ILE A 195 0.76 10.46 -7.96
N ARG A 196 -0.17 10.04 -8.81
CA ARG A 196 0.00 8.80 -9.60
C ARG A 196 1.20 8.88 -10.56
N ASN A 197 1.35 10.01 -11.25
CA ASN A 197 2.48 10.23 -12.13
C ASN A 197 3.80 10.26 -11.34
N ALA A 198 3.82 10.95 -10.20
CA ALA A 198 5.00 11.02 -9.34
C ALA A 198 5.36 9.65 -8.74
N ALA A 199 4.38 8.82 -8.39
CA ALA A 199 4.64 7.45 -7.93
C ALA A 199 5.41 6.65 -8.99
N LEU A 200 5.01 6.77 -10.25
CA LEU A 200 5.71 6.11 -11.36
C LEU A 200 7.08 6.74 -11.66
N GLU A 201 7.17 8.07 -11.75
CA GLU A 201 8.40 8.74 -12.20
C GLU A 201 9.46 8.89 -11.10
N VAL A 202 9.06 9.07 -9.84
CA VAL A 202 9.98 9.35 -8.72
C VAL A 202 10.30 8.08 -7.93
N VAL A 203 9.35 7.14 -7.82
CA VAL A 203 9.49 5.91 -7.03
C VAL A 203 9.59 4.67 -7.92
N GLY A 204 9.14 4.73 -9.16
CA GLY A 204 9.10 3.58 -10.08
C GLY A 204 7.90 2.67 -9.89
N VAL A 205 6.88 3.13 -9.18
CA VAL A 205 5.73 2.33 -8.76
C VAL A 205 4.45 2.82 -9.43
N SER A 206 3.68 1.92 -10.01
CA SER A 206 2.34 2.21 -10.51
C SER A 206 1.30 1.93 -9.42
N LEU A 207 0.66 2.97 -8.89
CA LEU A 207 -0.42 2.78 -7.92
C LEU A 207 -1.61 2.05 -8.55
N SER A 208 -1.95 0.89 -8.00
CA SER A 208 -2.98 -0.01 -8.51
C SER A 208 -4.42 0.49 -8.27
N SER A 209 -4.61 1.43 -7.33
CA SER A 209 -5.93 2.00 -7.04
C SER A 209 -5.85 3.50 -6.73
N ASP A 210 -6.96 4.21 -6.99
CA ASP A 210 -7.07 5.63 -6.64
C ASP A 210 -7.12 5.88 -5.13
N VAL A 211 -7.52 4.88 -4.33
CA VAL A 211 -7.63 4.99 -2.86
C VAL A 211 -6.31 5.39 -2.20
N ALA A 212 -5.19 4.84 -2.66
CA ALA A 212 -3.86 5.21 -2.16
C ALA A 212 -3.50 6.66 -2.53
N ALA A 213 -3.74 7.05 -3.79
CA ALA A 213 -3.49 8.41 -4.24
C ALA A 213 -4.38 9.44 -3.53
N GLU A 214 -5.65 9.11 -3.27
CA GLU A 214 -6.58 9.93 -2.47
C GLU A 214 -6.14 10.06 -1.01
N ALA A 215 -5.61 8.99 -0.40
CA ALA A 215 -5.09 9.04 0.96
C ALA A 215 -3.87 9.98 1.05
N ILE A 216 -2.91 9.83 0.14
CA ILE A 216 -1.73 10.69 0.04
C ILE A 216 -2.14 12.16 -0.20
N TRP A 217 -3.12 12.39 -1.07
CA TRP A 217 -3.68 13.73 -1.31
C TRP A 217 -4.21 14.36 -0.02
N ARG A 218 -5.05 13.63 0.72
CA ARG A 218 -5.62 14.10 2.01
C ARG A 218 -4.52 14.45 3.02
N ASP A 219 -3.45 13.68 3.09
CA ASP A 219 -2.34 13.92 4.01
C ASP A 219 -1.53 15.16 3.63
N ILE A 220 -1.32 15.40 2.33
CA ILE A 220 -0.69 16.64 1.84
C ILE A 220 -1.58 17.84 2.18
N VAL A 221 -2.88 17.80 1.90
CA VAL A 221 -3.83 18.86 2.24
C VAL A 221 -3.81 19.13 3.73
N TYR A 222 -3.91 18.09 4.57
CA TYR A 222 -3.90 18.22 6.02
C TYR A 222 -2.60 18.85 6.55
N THR A 223 -1.46 18.44 6.00
CA THR A 223 -0.14 19.00 6.39
C THR A 223 -0.04 20.48 6.06
N LEU A 224 -0.50 20.88 4.87
CA LEU A 224 -0.47 22.28 4.44
C LEU A 224 -1.50 23.13 5.17
N THR A 225 -2.70 22.59 5.47
CA THR A 225 -3.70 23.24 6.32
C THR A 225 -3.13 23.53 7.72
N LYS A 226 -2.40 22.58 8.33
CA LYS A 226 -1.73 22.83 9.61
C LYS A 226 -0.70 23.96 9.51
N LYS A 227 0.11 23.96 8.46
CA LYS A 227 1.12 25.01 8.24
C LYS A 227 0.48 26.38 7.96
N SER A 228 -0.61 26.44 7.20
CA SER A 228 -1.33 27.69 6.91
C SER A 228 -1.94 28.29 8.18
N ALA A 229 -2.41 27.46 9.10
CA ALA A 229 -3.02 27.89 10.37
C ALA A 229 -2.00 28.46 11.39
N LEU A 230 -0.70 28.29 11.20
CA LEU A 230 0.32 28.81 12.11
C LEU A 230 0.33 30.35 12.10
N SER A 231 0.40 30.97 13.29
CA SER A 231 0.42 32.43 13.43
C SER A 231 1.76 33.00 13.01
N ARG A 232 1.77 33.95 12.07
CA ARG A 232 2.98 34.71 11.66
C ARG A 232 3.65 35.48 12.80
N LYS A 233 2.99 35.69 13.93
CA LYS A 233 3.55 36.38 15.09
C LYS A 233 4.39 35.46 15.98
N VAL A 234 4.19 34.17 15.88
CA VAL A 234 4.80 33.15 16.74
C VAL A 234 5.75 32.25 15.97
N TYR A 235 5.45 31.94 14.72
CA TYR A 235 6.17 30.98 13.89
C TYR A 235 6.96 31.68 12.79
N CYS A 236 8.12 31.13 12.46
CA CYS A 236 8.96 31.66 11.39
C CYS A 236 8.49 31.16 10.00
N GLU A 237 9.15 31.66 8.94
CA GLU A 237 8.84 31.27 7.57
C GLU A 237 9.09 29.78 7.32
N ASP A 238 10.14 29.20 7.92
CA ASP A 238 10.46 27.79 7.78
C ASP A 238 9.36 26.88 8.31
N ASP A 239 8.69 27.24 9.41
CA ASP A 239 7.57 26.48 9.96
C ASP A 239 6.40 26.37 8.97
N LYS A 240 6.23 27.39 8.11
CA LYS A 240 5.18 27.49 7.10
C LYS A 240 5.64 27.00 5.72
N THR A 241 6.85 26.48 5.63
CA THR A 241 7.46 25.99 4.39
C THR A 241 7.42 24.48 4.30
N TYR A 242 7.13 23.96 3.11
CA TYR A 242 7.24 22.56 2.78
C TYR A 242 8.31 22.39 1.70
N TYR A 243 9.49 21.95 2.12
CA TYR A 243 10.63 21.78 1.24
C TYR A 243 10.50 20.51 0.38
N ARG A 244 10.97 20.60 -0.87
CA ARG A 244 10.90 19.51 -1.84
C ARG A 244 11.54 18.21 -1.34
N ASN A 245 12.72 18.29 -0.73
CA ASN A 245 13.40 17.08 -0.24
C ASN A 245 12.57 16.38 0.83
N ASN A 246 12.03 17.11 1.81
CA ASN A 246 11.19 16.55 2.86
C ASN A 246 9.91 15.94 2.27
N LEU A 247 9.32 16.59 1.26
CA LEU A 247 8.14 16.07 0.58
C LEU A 247 8.45 14.77 -0.18
N ILE A 248 9.58 14.69 -0.88
CA ILE A 248 9.99 13.50 -1.62
C ILE A 248 10.28 12.33 -0.68
N ASP A 249 11.02 12.56 0.41
CA ASP A 249 11.36 11.50 1.36
C ASP A 249 10.09 10.97 2.05
N TRP A 250 9.19 11.85 2.46
CA TRP A 250 7.90 11.46 2.99
C TRP A 250 7.06 10.72 1.94
N PHE A 251 6.98 11.23 0.71
CA PHE A 251 6.21 10.64 -0.38
C PHE A 251 6.66 9.22 -0.72
N LYS A 252 7.98 8.99 -0.79
CA LYS A 252 8.53 7.64 -0.97
C LYS A 252 8.10 6.69 0.14
N SER A 253 8.15 7.15 1.40
CA SER A 253 7.71 6.36 2.54
C SER A 253 6.22 5.99 2.45
N GLU A 254 5.37 6.97 2.10
CA GLU A 254 3.92 6.75 1.96
C GLU A 254 3.59 5.81 0.82
N ILE A 255 4.24 5.95 -0.34
CA ILE A 255 4.07 5.01 -1.45
C ILE A 255 4.41 3.59 -0.98
N LEU A 256 5.52 3.39 -0.29
CA LEU A 256 5.91 2.08 0.22
C LEU A 256 4.91 1.53 1.25
N ILE A 257 4.35 2.37 2.13
CA ILE A 257 3.32 1.96 3.10
C ILE A 257 2.03 1.55 2.40
N HIS A 258 1.55 2.37 1.45
CA HIS A 258 0.34 2.08 0.69
C HIS A 258 0.51 0.86 -0.21
N GLU A 259 1.67 0.68 -0.77
CA GLU A 259 2.03 -0.48 -1.55
C GLU A 259 2.08 -1.74 -0.69
N LYS A 260 2.77 -1.73 0.45
CA LYS A 260 2.72 -2.83 1.43
C LYS A 260 1.27 -3.14 1.86
N SER A 261 0.48 -2.11 2.12
CA SER A 261 -0.95 -2.25 2.45
C SER A 261 -1.77 -2.79 1.27
N ALA A 262 -1.48 -2.41 0.04
CA ALA A 262 -2.14 -2.92 -1.15
C ALA A 262 -1.76 -4.38 -1.40
N TYR A 263 -0.52 -4.80 -1.16
CA TYR A 263 -0.10 -6.20 -1.30
C TYR A 263 -0.66 -7.10 -0.20
N THR A 264 -0.79 -6.63 1.03
CA THR A 264 -1.58 -7.33 2.06
C THR A 264 -3.06 -7.40 1.69
N ASN A 265 -3.52 -6.56 0.79
CA ASN A 265 -4.90 -6.49 0.30
C ASN A 265 -5.09 -6.94 -1.15
N THR A 266 -4.06 -7.07 -1.99
CA THR A 266 -4.16 -7.67 -3.33
C THR A 266 -4.09 -9.18 -3.20
N LYS A 267 -5.06 -9.69 -2.98
CA LYS A 267 -5.82 -10.91 -2.77
C LYS A 267 -5.83 -11.76 -4.03
N ILE A 268 -4.63 -12.07 -4.53
CA ILE A 268 -4.52 -13.16 -5.51
C ILE A 268 -5.06 -14.42 -4.84
N TYR A 269 -4.61 -14.69 -3.64
CA TYR A 269 -5.21 -15.67 -2.75
C TYR A 269 -6.32 -14.98 -1.97
N ALA A 270 -7.41 -14.69 -2.67
CA ALA A 270 -8.54 -13.93 -2.13
C ALA A 270 -8.92 -14.47 -0.76
N ASN A 271 -9.42 -13.58 0.07
CA ASN A 271 -10.12 -13.83 1.34
C ASN A 271 -11.39 -14.70 1.14
N LYS A 272 -11.32 -15.74 0.32
CA LYS A 272 -12.14 -16.89 0.58
C LYS A 272 -11.65 -17.35 1.94
N LYS A 273 -12.40 -17.08 2.99
CA LYS A 273 -12.26 -17.77 4.27
C LYS A 273 -12.59 -19.23 3.98
N LEU A 274 -11.63 -19.90 3.33
CA LEU A 274 -11.74 -21.33 3.13
C LEU A 274 -11.73 -21.95 4.52
N GLN A 275 -12.70 -22.76 4.80
CA GLN A 275 -12.74 -23.48 6.07
C GLN A 275 -11.51 -24.39 6.14
N PRO A 276 -10.79 -24.42 7.26
CA PRO A 276 -9.67 -25.33 7.42
C PRO A 276 -10.13 -26.78 7.19
N ILE A 277 -9.28 -27.57 6.51
CA ILE A 277 -9.54 -29.00 6.33
C ILE A 277 -9.44 -29.72 7.68
N LEU A 278 -8.42 -29.35 8.45
CA LEU A 278 -8.16 -29.91 9.77
C LEU A 278 -8.31 -28.83 10.85
N VAL A 279 -8.74 -29.22 12.04
CA VAL A 279 -8.90 -28.36 13.21
C VAL A 279 -7.70 -28.55 14.13
N HIS A 280 -7.24 -27.48 14.73
CA HIS A 280 -6.21 -27.55 15.76
C HIS A 280 -6.82 -28.12 17.06
N LEU A 281 -6.25 -29.21 17.57
CA LEU A 281 -6.72 -29.87 18.78
C LEU A 281 -5.96 -29.35 20.00
N HIS A 282 -4.63 -29.44 20.02
CA HIS A 282 -3.78 -28.93 21.09
C HIS A 282 -2.35 -28.64 20.63
N THR A 283 -1.58 -27.94 21.47
CA THR A 283 -0.20 -27.55 21.22
C THR A 283 0.72 -28.18 22.27
N HIS A 284 1.85 -28.72 21.82
CA HIS A 284 2.93 -29.19 22.68
C HIS A 284 4.09 -28.18 22.68
N ALA A 285 4.58 -27.86 23.85
CA ALA A 285 5.82 -27.13 24.05
C ALA A 285 6.93 -28.10 24.47
N PRO A 286 8.21 -27.83 24.11
CA PRO A 286 9.31 -28.68 24.52
C PRO A 286 9.50 -28.65 26.04
N SER A 287 9.84 -29.81 26.62
CA SER A 287 10.09 -29.95 28.07
C SER A 287 11.30 -29.12 28.55
N CYS A 288 12.17 -28.69 27.65
CA CYS A 288 13.41 -27.92 27.93
C CYS A 288 13.33 -26.43 27.65
N GLY A 289 12.14 -25.83 27.47
CA GLY A 289 11.98 -24.39 27.30
C GLY A 289 12.57 -23.78 26.03
N SER A 290 12.86 -24.57 24.98
CA SER A 290 13.33 -24.05 23.69
C SER A 290 12.17 -23.33 22.97
N ILE A 291 12.38 -22.05 22.63
CA ILE A 291 11.41 -21.26 21.84
C ILE A 291 11.41 -21.63 20.35
N THR A 292 12.35 -22.43 19.90
CA THR A 292 12.52 -22.80 18.48
C THR A 292 11.73 -24.04 18.06
N ARG A 293 10.94 -24.62 18.96
CA ARG A 293 10.15 -25.83 18.70
C ARG A 293 8.70 -25.65 19.14
N CYS A 294 7.81 -26.07 18.28
CA CYS A 294 6.38 -26.13 18.59
C CYS A 294 5.77 -27.39 17.97
N GLY A 295 4.97 -28.11 18.75
CA GLY A 295 4.18 -29.24 18.25
C GLY A 295 2.72 -28.86 18.17
N LYS A 296 2.08 -28.99 17.02
CA LYS A 296 0.63 -28.79 16.84
C LYS A 296 -0.01 -30.10 16.48
N VAL A 297 -1.08 -30.45 17.17
CA VAL A 297 -1.88 -31.64 16.82
C VAL A 297 -3.10 -31.18 16.04
N MET A 298 -3.21 -31.71 14.83
CA MET A 298 -4.30 -31.43 13.90
C MET A 298 -5.23 -32.63 13.87
N HIS A 299 -6.52 -32.40 13.81
CA HIS A 299 -7.51 -33.47 13.86
C HIS A 299 -8.74 -33.15 13.00
N GLN A 300 -9.50 -34.20 12.63
CA GLN A 300 -10.84 -34.03 12.09
C GLN A 300 -11.79 -34.87 12.96
N HIS A 301 -12.68 -34.17 13.66
CA HIS A 301 -13.57 -34.82 14.62
C HIS A 301 -14.46 -35.90 13.98
N TYR A 302 -15.01 -36.75 14.80
CA TYR A 302 -16.00 -37.75 14.41
C TYR A 302 -17.37 -37.09 14.20
N SER A 303 -18.19 -37.74 13.36
CA SER A 303 -19.60 -37.43 13.19
C SER A 303 -20.40 -38.73 13.35
N ILE A 304 -21.28 -38.80 14.36
CA ILE A 304 -22.07 -40.00 14.67
C ILE A 304 -21.14 -41.24 14.75
N ARG A 305 -20.04 -41.12 15.52
CA ARG A 305 -19.02 -42.16 15.76
C ARG A 305 -18.20 -42.58 14.52
N ASN A 306 -18.41 -41.97 13.36
CA ASN A 306 -17.62 -42.22 12.15
C ASN A 306 -16.62 -41.12 11.91
N TYR A 307 -15.39 -41.46 11.54
CA TYR A 307 -14.37 -40.46 11.18
C TYR A 307 -14.76 -39.74 9.89
N ARG A 308 -14.54 -38.43 9.82
CA ARG A 308 -15.10 -37.57 8.77
C ARG A 308 -14.27 -37.54 7.48
N TYR A 309 -13.95 -38.71 6.90
CA TYR A 309 -13.18 -38.82 5.65
C TYR A 309 -13.84 -38.07 4.48
N SER A 310 -15.16 -38.15 4.34
CA SER A 310 -15.89 -37.45 3.28
C SER A 310 -15.77 -35.94 3.39
N HIS A 311 -15.78 -35.41 4.61
CA HIS A 311 -15.61 -33.97 4.83
C HIS A 311 -14.20 -33.51 4.45
N ILE A 312 -13.18 -34.32 4.75
CA ILE A 312 -11.80 -34.03 4.33
C ILE A 312 -11.72 -34.02 2.80
N SER A 313 -12.24 -35.04 2.13
CA SER A 313 -12.17 -35.15 0.67
C SER A 313 -12.91 -34.01 -0.06
N GLU A 314 -14.10 -33.63 0.41
CA GLU A 314 -14.85 -32.48 -0.12
C GLU A 314 -14.12 -31.15 0.14
N SER A 315 -13.45 -31.03 1.29
CA SER A 315 -12.70 -29.82 1.63
C SER A 315 -11.41 -29.70 0.82
N VAL A 316 -10.73 -30.82 0.55
CA VAL A 316 -9.54 -30.86 -0.33
C VAL A 316 -9.85 -30.24 -1.69
N ILE A 317 -10.99 -30.57 -2.31
CA ILE A 317 -11.40 -30.02 -3.60
C ILE A 317 -11.46 -28.48 -3.60
N LYS A 318 -11.84 -27.88 -2.47
CA LYS A 318 -11.94 -26.41 -2.35
C LYS A 318 -10.59 -25.71 -2.28
N TRP A 319 -9.52 -26.43 -1.95
CA TRP A 319 -8.17 -25.91 -1.80
C TRP A 319 -7.27 -26.17 -3.02
N ILE A 320 -7.69 -27.02 -3.97
CA ILE A 320 -6.81 -27.42 -5.09
C ILE A 320 -6.44 -26.26 -6.01
N ASP A 321 -7.29 -25.25 -6.13
CA ASP A 321 -7.01 -24.07 -6.97
C ASP A 321 -5.76 -23.32 -6.47
N GLU A 322 -5.64 -23.12 -5.15
CA GLU A 322 -4.49 -22.42 -4.55
C GLU A 322 -3.17 -23.20 -4.68
N ILE A 323 -3.25 -24.52 -4.94
CA ILE A 323 -2.08 -25.39 -5.03
C ILE A 323 -1.71 -25.68 -6.48
N LEU A 324 -2.70 -25.83 -7.35
CA LEU A 324 -2.50 -26.27 -8.73
C LEU A 324 -2.46 -25.14 -9.75
N LEU A 325 -2.84 -23.92 -9.38
CA LEU A 325 -2.80 -22.76 -10.27
C LEU A 325 -1.72 -21.77 -9.85
N MET A 326 -1.09 -21.15 -10.84
CA MET A 326 -0.18 -20.04 -10.63
C MET A 326 -0.96 -18.80 -10.17
N PRO A 327 -0.32 -17.88 -9.43
CA PRO A 327 -0.98 -16.65 -8.98
C PRO A 327 -1.67 -15.87 -10.10
N GLU A 328 -1.05 -15.76 -11.26
CA GLU A 328 -1.62 -15.06 -12.41
C GLU A 328 -2.85 -15.79 -12.98
N GLU A 329 -2.84 -17.12 -12.94
CA GLU A 329 -3.97 -17.93 -13.37
C GLU A 329 -5.15 -17.81 -12.40
N ILE A 330 -4.88 -17.66 -11.09
CA ILE A 330 -5.90 -17.41 -10.07
C ILE A 330 -6.45 -15.99 -10.21
N ALA A 331 -5.59 -15.00 -10.43
CA ALA A 331 -5.96 -13.58 -10.50
C ALA A 331 -6.58 -13.17 -11.84
N ASP A 332 -6.59 -14.08 -12.82
CA ASP A 332 -7.07 -13.80 -14.19
C ASP A 332 -6.32 -12.66 -14.91
N ILE A 333 -5.05 -12.47 -14.54
CA ILE A 333 -4.19 -11.41 -15.12
C ILE A 333 -3.72 -11.78 -16.53
N THR A 334 -3.66 -13.07 -16.84
CA THR A 334 -3.15 -13.59 -18.12
C THR A 334 -4.16 -13.50 -19.26
N GLY A 335 -5.42 -13.09 -19.00
CA GLY A 335 -6.50 -13.10 -20.01
C GLY A 335 -6.88 -14.51 -20.47
N ILE A 336 -6.51 -15.54 -19.73
CA ILE A 336 -6.88 -16.94 -20.01
C ILE A 336 -8.38 -17.10 -19.75
N SER A 337 -9.08 -17.74 -20.67
CA SER A 337 -10.51 -18.00 -20.49
C SER A 337 -10.78 -18.91 -19.27
N THR A 338 -11.93 -18.76 -18.63
CA THR A 338 -12.33 -19.61 -17.50
C THR A 338 -12.27 -21.11 -17.86
N SER A 339 -12.59 -21.45 -19.11
CA SER A 339 -12.53 -22.83 -19.62
C SER A 339 -11.10 -23.34 -19.77
N ASP A 340 -10.16 -22.49 -20.18
CA ASP A 340 -8.75 -22.86 -20.29
C ASP A 340 -8.12 -23.02 -18.91
N ARG A 341 -8.45 -22.13 -17.97
CA ARG A 341 -8.02 -22.24 -16.56
C ARG A 341 -8.50 -23.57 -15.94
N TYR A 342 -9.75 -23.93 -16.19
CA TYR A 342 -10.28 -25.21 -15.72
C TYR A 342 -9.58 -26.41 -16.37
N ARG A 343 -9.24 -26.33 -17.67
CA ARG A 343 -8.48 -27.37 -18.37
C ARG A 343 -7.08 -27.54 -17.80
N ILE A 344 -6.37 -26.43 -17.51
CA ILE A 344 -5.06 -26.43 -16.86
C ILE A 344 -5.15 -27.11 -15.48
N LEU A 345 -6.12 -26.69 -14.66
CA LEU A 345 -6.36 -27.27 -13.34
C LEU A 345 -6.57 -28.78 -13.41
N LEU A 346 -7.44 -29.27 -14.30
CA LEU A 346 -7.71 -30.69 -14.46
C LEU A 346 -6.49 -31.48 -14.96
N SER A 347 -5.71 -30.90 -15.86
CA SER A 347 -4.49 -31.54 -16.36
C SER A 347 -3.48 -31.75 -15.23
N ARG A 348 -3.23 -30.71 -14.44
CA ARG A 348 -2.31 -30.76 -13.29
C ARG A 348 -2.83 -31.67 -12.17
N LEU A 349 -4.15 -31.67 -11.93
CA LEU A 349 -4.77 -32.57 -10.96
C LEU A 349 -4.57 -34.05 -11.36
N LYS A 350 -4.79 -34.39 -12.63
CA LYS A 350 -4.56 -35.77 -13.14
C LYS A 350 -3.11 -36.20 -12.99
N ALA A 351 -2.16 -35.30 -13.24
CA ALA A 351 -0.74 -35.60 -13.02
C ALA A 351 -0.43 -35.85 -11.54
N SER A 352 -1.01 -35.05 -10.63
CA SER A 352 -0.81 -35.21 -9.17
C SER A 352 -1.45 -36.47 -8.58
N MET A 353 -2.42 -37.07 -9.25
CA MET A 353 -3.08 -38.28 -8.77
C MET A 353 -2.18 -39.52 -8.82
N SER A 354 -1.06 -39.50 -9.56
CA SER A 354 -0.09 -40.61 -9.56
C SER A 354 0.66 -40.75 -8.22
N GLU A 355 0.80 -39.63 -7.49
CA GLU A 355 1.45 -39.55 -6.18
C GLU A 355 0.48 -38.94 -5.15
N LEU A 356 -0.70 -39.56 -5.02
CA LEU A 356 -1.82 -39.01 -4.26
C LEU A 356 -1.48 -38.77 -2.79
N GLY A 357 -0.66 -39.60 -2.16
CA GLY A 357 -0.26 -39.44 -0.76
C GLY A 357 0.55 -38.16 -0.55
N ASP A 358 1.51 -37.92 -1.43
CA ASP A 358 2.33 -36.73 -1.43
C ASP A 358 1.50 -35.46 -1.72
N PHE A 359 0.68 -35.53 -2.76
CA PHE A 359 -0.25 -34.43 -3.09
C PHE A 359 -1.18 -34.09 -1.92
N LEU A 360 -1.81 -35.09 -1.29
CA LEU A 360 -2.71 -34.84 -0.16
C LEU A 360 -1.97 -34.24 1.04
N GLY A 361 -0.78 -34.72 1.35
CA GLY A 361 0.05 -34.15 2.39
C GLY A 361 0.31 -32.65 2.17
N LYS A 362 0.66 -32.26 0.93
CA LYS A 362 0.88 -30.86 0.53
C LYS A 362 -0.41 -30.03 0.69
N VAL A 363 -1.56 -30.53 0.28
CA VAL A 363 -2.85 -29.82 0.43
C VAL A 363 -3.21 -29.61 1.91
N LEU A 364 -3.03 -30.64 2.74
CA LEU A 364 -3.32 -30.56 4.17
C LEU A 364 -2.42 -29.55 4.88
N LEU A 365 -1.11 -29.61 4.61
CA LEU A 365 -0.16 -28.64 5.17
C LEU A 365 -0.46 -27.20 4.73
N HIS A 366 -0.66 -26.99 3.42
CA HIS A 366 -1.03 -25.68 2.88
C HIS A 366 -2.28 -25.11 3.57
N SER A 367 -3.33 -25.93 3.70
CA SER A 367 -4.56 -25.55 4.39
C SER A 367 -4.31 -25.18 5.86
N CYS A 368 -3.43 -25.89 6.56
CA CYS A 368 -3.06 -25.59 7.95
C CYS A 368 -2.36 -24.22 8.06
N ILE A 369 -1.40 -23.92 7.18
CA ILE A 369 -0.69 -22.64 7.19
C ILE A 369 -1.66 -21.51 6.86
N ARG A 370 -2.39 -21.61 5.75
CA ARG A 370 -3.30 -20.58 5.24
C ARG A 370 -4.47 -20.26 6.16
N SER A 371 -5.00 -21.26 6.87
CA SER A 371 -6.13 -21.06 7.77
C SER A 371 -5.75 -20.43 9.11
N GLN A 372 -4.50 -20.61 9.56
CA GLN A 372 -4.02 -20.11 10.84
C GLN A 372 -3.25 -18.78 10.73
N HIS A 373 -2.67 -18.51 9.56
CA HIS A 373 -1.80 -17.35 9.36
C HIS A 373 -2.16 -16.60 8.07
N THR A 374 -2.09 -15.28 8.11
CA THR A 374 -2.04 -14.48 6.89
C THR A 374 -0.73 -14.82 6.20
N SER A 375 -0.79 -15.49 5.07
CA SER A 375 0.40 -15.90 4.35
C SER A 375 0.19 -15.83 2.84
N GLN A 376 1.27 -15.64 2.12
CA GLN A 376 1.28 -15.68 0.67
C GLN A 376 2.08 -16.89 0.21
N PRO A 377 1.47 -17.88 -0.43
CA PRO A 377 2.19 -19.04 -0.94
C PRO A 377 3.06 -18.68 -2.15
N ILE A 378 4.22 -19.32 -2.23
CA ILE A 378 5.06 -19.33 -3.42
C ILE A 378 4.89 -20.69 -4.07
N PRO A 379 4.38 -20.78 -5.30
CA PRO A 379 4.14 -22.05 -5.98
C PRO A 379 5.47 -22.66 -6.46
N ALA A 380 6.16 -23.34 -5.56
CA ALA A 380 7.55 -23.77 -5.80
C ALA A 380 7.69 -25.15 -6.44
N SER A 381 6.78 -26.11 -6.22
CA SER A 381 7.05 -27.50 -6.56
C SER A 381 6.21 -28.11 -7.68
N LEU A 382 5.06 -27.54 -8.02
CA LEU A 382 4.09 -28.20 -8.90
C LEU A 382 4.19 -27.82 -10.39
N TYR A 383 5.00 -26.79 -10.72
CA TYR A 383 4.98 -26.18 -12.05
C TYR A 383 6.27 -26.32 -12.84
N ILE A 384 7.29 -26.98 -12.27
CA ILE A 384 8.53 -27.19 -12.98
C ILE A 384 8.33 -28.40 -13.88
N GLU A 385 8.08 -28.13 -15.17
CA GLU A 385 8.20 -29.17 -16.18
C GLU A 385 9.61 -29.76 -16.15
N LYS A 386 9.66 -31.05 -15.88
CA LYS A 386 10.93 -31.77 -15.80
C LYS A 386 11.77 -31.58 -17.07
N PRO A 387 13.04 -31.10 -16.96
CA PRO A 387 14.04 -32.09 -17.22
C PRO A 387 15.13 -32.22 -16.14
N PHE A 388 15.08 -31.50 -15.04
CA PHE A 388 16.13 -31.60 -14.01
C PHE A 388 15.52 -31.91 -12.64
N GLU A 389 15.94 -32.98 -12.02
CA GLU A 389 15.61 -33.42 -10.67
C GLU A 389 16.18 -32.48 -9.59
N VAL A 390 15.76 -31.25 -9.55
CA VAL A 390 16.00 -30.42 -8.36
C VAL A 390 14.79 -30.59 -7.46
N LYS A 391 14.97 -31.23 -6.30
CA LYS A 391 13.96 -31.20 -5.23
C LYS A 391 13.75 -29.76 -4.82
N VAL A 392 12.63 -29.21 -5.19
CA VAL A 392 12.23 -27.86 -4.78
C VAL A 392 11.52 -27.97 -3.44
N LEU A 393 11.79 -27.02 -2.55
CA LEU A 393 11.11 -26.92 -1.27
C LEU A 393 9.59 -26.86 -1.49
N GLU A 394 8.86 -27.66 -0.74
CA GLU A 394 7.42 -27.76 -0.83
C GLU A 394 6.75 -26.72 0.09
N ASN A 395 5.54 -26.29 -0.26
CA ASN A 395 4.71 -25.41 0.59
C ASN A 395 5.49 -24.21 1.15
N VAL A 396 6.11 -23.43 0.27
CA VAL A 396 6.80 -22.19 0.67
C VAL A 396 5.79 -21.07 0.81
N HIS A 397 5.82 -20.38 1.95
CA HIS A 397 4.94 -19.26 2.25
C HIS A 397 5.71 -18.06 2.78
N ILE A 398 5.33 -16.87 2.35
CA ILE A 398 5.73 -15.62 3.01
C ILE A 398 4.70 -15.30 4.07
N VAL A 399 5.15 -15.10 5.30
CA VAL A 399 4.30 -14.74 6.43
C VAL A 399 4.69 -13.36 6.93
N PRO A 400 3.83 -12.33 6.68
CA PRO A 400 4.10 -10.97 7.14
C PRO A 400 4.18 -10.89 8.66
N ARG A 401 5.15 -10.14 9.17
CA ARG A 401 5.28 -9.81 10.59
C ARG A 401 4.97 -8.34 10.82
N ALA A 402 4.44 -8.04 11.99
CA ALA A 402 4.19 -6.67 12.43
C ALA A 402 5.51 -5.88 12.67
N SER A 403 6.61 -6.58 12.94
CA SER A 403 7.94 -5.99 13.16
C SER A 403 9.02 -7.04 12.88
N GLY A 404 10.18 -6.62 12.39
CA GLY A 404 11.36 -7.47 12.22
C GLY A 404 11.46 -8.19 10.88
N GLY A 405 10.73 -7.73 9.86
CA GLY A 405 10.77 -8.31 8.52
C GLY A 405 9.89 -9.55 8.35
N ASP A 406 9.53 -9.88 7.11
CA ASP A 406 8.69 -11.03 6.79
C ASP A 406 9.45 -12.35 7.01
N GLU A 407 8.75 -13.42 7.39
CA GLU A 407 9.30 -14.76 7.52
C GLU A 407 9.08 -15.57 6.25
N LEU A 408 10.04 -16.43 5.94
CA LEU A 408 9.89 -17.48 4.93
C LEU A 408 9.59 -18.81 5.61
N TRP A 409 8.40 -19.32 5.41
CA TRP A 409 7.96 -20.60 5.95
C TRP A 409 8.11 -21.68 4.88
N VAL A 410 8.84 -22.72 5.22
CA VAL A 410 9.13 -23.85 4.33
C VAL A 410 8.51 -25.10 4.91
N GLY A 411 7.59 -25.70 4.16
CA GLY A 411 6.82 -26.85 4.61
C GLY A 411 7.26 -28.16 3.99
N PHE A 412 7.24 -29.22 4.79
CA PHE A 412 7.46 -30.60 4.39
C PHE A 412 6.28 -31.43 4.84
N SER A 413 5.74 -32.27 3.97
CA SER A 413 4.60 -33.11 4.31
C SER A 413 4.88 -34.57 4.07
N HIS A 414 4.40 -35.42 4.98
CA HIS A 414 4.50 -36.86 4.85
C HIS A 414 3.26 -37.55 5.42
N LEU A 415 2.69 -38.47 4.66
CA LEU A 415 1.63 -39.38 5.11
C LEU A 415 2.22 -40.78 5.28
N TYR A 416 2.46 -41.17 6.53
CA TYR A 416 3.09 -42.41 6.88
C TYR A 416 2.08 -43.50 7.16
N ASN A 417 2.08 -44.55 6.35
CA ASN A 417 1.18 -45.70 6.48
C ASN A 417 1.83 -46.91 7.15
N GLY A 418 3.06 -46.78 7.64
CA GLY A 418 3.76 -47.83 8.35
C GLY A 418 3.33 -47.96 9.82
N SER A 419 3.81 -49.01 10.48
CA SER A 419 3.53 -49.28 11.89
C SER A 419 4.62 -48.78 12.84
N ASP A 420 5.84 -48.46 12.33
CA ASP A 420 6.97 -47.99 13.15
C ASP A 420 7.13 -46.47 13.05
N LEU A 421 6.52 -45.76 13.98
CA LEU A 421 6.61 -44.31 14.06
C LEU A 421 8.04 -43.80 14.42
N ALA A 422 8.86 -44.63 15.08
CA ALA A 422 10.24 -44.26 15.39
C ALA A 422 11.10 -44.25 14.11
N GLU A 423 10.92 -45.24 13.25
CA GLU A 423 11.54 -45.26 11.91
C GLU A 423 11.08 -44.07 11.07
N CYS A 424 9.78 -43.78 11.10
CA CYS A 424 9.23 -42.61 10.41
C CYS A 424 9.88 -41.29 10.85
N LEU A 425 10.02 -41.07 12.17
CA LEU A 425 10.68 -39.87 12.70
C LEU A 425 12.17 -39.80 12.31
N ASN A 426 12.85 -40.94 12.26
CA ASN A 426 14.24 -41.01 11.79
C ASN A 426 14.35 -40.62 10.31
N ASN A 427 13.46 -41.11 9.48
CA ASN A 427 13.40 -40.77 8.05
C ASN A 427 13.12 -39.29 7.84
N LEU A 428 12.17 -38.71 8.59
CA LEU A 428 11.89 -37.28 8.55
C LEU A 428 13.12 -36.43 8.91
N ARG A 429 13.90 -36.84 9.91
CA ARG A 429 15.15 -36.13 10.26
C ARG A 429 16.17 -36.18 9.15
N THR A 430 16.32 -37.34 8.50
CA THR A 430 17.24 -37.50 7.37
C THR A 430 16.83 -36.58 6.21
N ILE A 431 15.53 -36.52 5.89
CA ILE A 431 14.99 -35.62 4.86
C ILE A 431 15.28 -34.16 5.22
N LEU A 432 15.00 -33.76 6.46
CA LEU A 432 15.27 -32.39 6.91
C LEU A 432 16.75 -32.05 6.83
N TYR A 433 17.63 -32.96 7.22
CA TYR A 433 19.08 -32.76 7.15
C TYR A 433 19.49 -32.52 5.70
N THR A 434 19.08 -33.39 4.80
CA THR A 434 19.41 -33.31 3.38
C THR A 434 18.84 -32.03 2.74
N ASP A 435 17.57 -31.74 3.01
CA ASP A 435 16.88 -30.61 2.36
C ASP A 435 17.29 -29.26 2.93
N ILE A 436 17.60 -29.16 4.24
CA ILE A 436 18.05 -27.90 4.85
C ILE A 436 19.55 -27.69 4.66
N ILE A 437 20.39 -28.71 4.88
CA ILE A 437 21.84 -28.52 4.88
C ILE A 437 22.40 -28.61 3.45
N ASP A 438 22.01 -29.63 2.68
CA ASP A 438 22.61 -29.89 1.39
C ASP A 438 21.95 -29.13 0.23
N ASN A 439 20.64 -28.83 0.34
CA ASN A 439 19.86 -28.31 -0.77
C ASN A 439 19.34 -26.89 -0.56
N ILE A 440 19.54 -26.24 0.60
CA ILE A 440 18.92 -24.95 0.90
C ILE A 440 19.29 -23.85 -0.10
N ASP A 441 20.56 -23.76 -0.51
CA ASP A 441 21.01 -22.72 -1.44
C ASP A 441 20.46 -22.94 -2.86
N SER A 442 20.39 -24.20 -3.29
CA SER A 442 19.72 -24.56 -4.55
C SER A 442 18.22 -24.21 -4.52
N ALA A 443 17.57 -24.48 -3.39
CA ALA A 443 16.17 -24.15 -3.19
C ALA A 443 15.93 -22.64 -3.12
N ARG A 444 16.79 -21.86 -2.43
CA ARG A 444 16.75 -20.39 -2.38
C ARG A 444 16.84 -19.79 -3.79
N SER A 445 17.82 -20.23 -4.59
CA SER A 445 17.98 -19.80 -5.98
C SER A 445 16.75 -20.12 -6.81
N LYS A 446 16.15 -21.30 -6.62
CA LYS A 446 14.97 -21.73 -7.37
C LYS A 446 13.72 -20.97 -6.96
N ILE A 447 13.53 -20.69 -5.68
CA ILE A 447 12.43 -19.85 -5.20
C ILE A 447 12.56 -18.43 -5.77
N LEU A 448 13.78 -17.88 -5.82
CA LEU A 448 14.04 -16.56 -6.39
C LEU A 448 13.72 -16.53 -7.90
N GLU A 449 14.04 -17.59 -8.62
CA GLU A 449 13.73 -17.73 -10.05
C GLU A 449 12.21 -17.83 -10.32
N ILE A 450 11.48 -18.56 -9.48
CA ILE A 450 10.02 -18.75 -9.61
C ILE A 450 9.26 -17.54 -9.06
N LYS A 451 9.87 -16.81 -8.13
CA LYS A 451 9.32 -15.61 -7.58
C LYS A 451 8.97 -14.64 -8.70
N GLN A 452 7.72 -14.31 -8.80
CA GLN A 452 7.27 -13.28 -9.74
C GLN A 452 7.27 -11.93 -9.06
N ASP A 453 8.01 -11.00 -9.63
CA ASP A 453 8.15 -9.65 -9.10
C ASP A 453 6.81 -8.94 -8.94
N SER A 454 5.82 -9.28 -9.77
CA SER A 454 4.50 -8.64 -9.74
C SER A 454 3.68 -8.85 -8.48
N TYR A 455 3.86 -9.95 -7.75
CA TYR A 455 3.09 -10.24 -6.54
C TYR A 455 3.92 -10.37 -5.25
N LEU A 456 5.25 -10.36 -5.40
CA LEU A 456 6.19 -10.42 -4.27
C LEU A 456 6.98 -9.10 -4.08
N LEU A 457 6.63 -8.06 -4.82
CA LEU A 457 7.38 -6.81 -4.99
C LEU A 457 7.77 -6.10 -3.70
N GLN A 458 7.21 -6.45 -2.56
CA GLN A 458 7.43 -5.67 -1.34
C GLN A 458 7.68 -6.48 -0.09
N HIS A 459 7.84 -7.78 -0.27
CA HIS A 459 8.32 -8.59 0.82
C HIS A 459 9.85 -8.47 0.87
N ASP A 460 10.38 -8.08 1.98
CA ASP A 460 11.83 -7.97 2.23
C ASP A 460 12.53 -9.33 2.35
N ILE A 461 11.98 -10.35 1.66
CA ILE A 461 12.49 -11.70 1.60
C ILE A 461 13.64 -11.87 0.59
N ASP A 462 13.91 -10.88 -0.25
CA ASP A 462 14.95 -10.98 -1.26
C ASP A 462 16.32 -11.24 -0.63
N GLU A 463 16.60 -10.59 0.50
CA GLU A 463 17.79 -10.86 1.29
C GLU A 463 17.88 -12.33 1.76
N LEU A 464 16.73 -12.96 2.06
CA LEU A 464 16.68 -14.37 2.48
C LEU A 464 16.99 -15.32 1.33
N LEU A 465 16.66 -14.93 0.10
CA LEU A 465 16.83 -15.75 -1.10
C LEU A 465 18.16 -15.53 -1.78
N GLU A 466 18.91 -14.50 -1.39
CA GLU A 466 20.21 -14.18 -1.96
C GLU A 466 21.29 -15.15 -1.49
N THR A 467 21.78 -16.01 -2.40
CA THR A 467 22.76 -17.06 -2.09
C THR A 467 24.19 -16.53 -1.90
N SER A 468 24.43 -15.24 -2.18
CA SER A 468 25.72 -14.59 -1.84
C SER A 468 25.93 -14.43 -0.33
N GLN A 469 24.85 -14.50 0.45
CA GLN A 469 24.87 -14.43 1.92
C GLN A 469 24.70 -15.83 2.52
N ALA A 470 25.46 -16.11 3.59
CA ALA A 470 25.31 -17.36 4.30
C ALA A 470 23.91 -17.51 4.90
N PHE A 471 23.33 -18.70 4.82
CA PHE A 471 22.01 -19.02 5.32
C PHE A 471 21.84 -18.67 6.80
N ASP A 472 22.87 -18.85 7.61
CA ASP A 472 22.87 -18.64 9.06
C ASP A 472 22.57 -17.18 9.47
N ILE A 473 22.86 -16.21 8.60
CA ILE A 473 22.64 -14.78 8.90
C ILE A 473 21.16 -14.47 9.09
N HIS A 474 20.30 -15.18 8.39
CA HIS A 474 18.85 -14.93 8.38
C HIS A 474 18.03 -16.06 9.03
N LEU A 475 18.67 -16.93 9.79
CA LEU A 475 18.05 -18.16 10.34
C LEU A 475 16.78 -17.87 11.16
N ASN A 476 16.74 -16.74 11.85
CA ASN A 476 15.61 -16.29 12.66
C ASN A 476 14.38 -15.86 11.83
N ARG A 477 14.53 -15.71 10.52
CA ARG A 477 13.45 -15.39 9.58
C ARG A 477 12.99 -16.61 8.77
N TYR A 478 13.64 -17.76 8.94
CA TYR A 478 13.17 -19.03 8.40
C TYR A 478 12.38 -19.81 9.43
N ARG A 479 11.28 -20.41 9.00
CA ARG A 479 10.51 -21.37 9.81
C ARG A 479 10.24 -22.61 8.98
N PHE A 480 10.64 -23.76 9.50
CA PHE A 480 10.39 -25.04 8.87
C PHE A 480 9.18 -25.71 9.51
N ILE A 481 8.23 -26.14 8.69
CA ILE A 481 7.02 -26.80 9.16
C ILE A 481 6.97 -28.21 8.61
N ILE A 482 6.89 -29.18 9.51
CA ILE A 482 6.78 -30.57 9.16
C ILE A 482 5.36 -31.02 9.45
N PHE A 483 4.68 -31.55 8.45
CA PHE A 483 3.35 -32.14 8.60
C PHE A 483 3.48 -33.66 8.49
N LEU A 484 3.15 -34.36 9.57
CA LEU A 484 3.16 -35.82 9.64
C LEU A 484 1.76 -36.35 9.87
N GLY A 485 1.15 -36.95 8.83
CA GLY A 485 -0.04 -37.78 8.97
C GLY A 485 0.35 -39.22 9.24
N TYR A 486 -0.27 -39.87 10.20
CA TYR A 486 0.04 -41.26 10.58
C TYR A 486 -1.16 -42.01 11.14
N ASN A 487 -1.13 -43.34 11.05
CA ASN A 487 -2.15 -44.19 11.63
C ASN A 487 -2.02 -44.24 13.16
N SER A 488 -3.05 -43.82 13.89
CA SER A 488 -3.10 -43.98 15.35
C SER A 488 -4.07 -45.06 15.72
N ILE A 489 -3.60 -46.05 16.48
CA ILE A 489 -4.42 -47.16 16.99
C ILE A 489 -5.48 -46.69 18.00
N LEU A 490 -5.32 -45.50 18.56
CA LEU A 490 -6.28 -44.93 19.51
C LEU A 490 -7.54 -44.40 18.81
N LEU A 491 -7.40 -44.08 17.52
CA LEU A 491 -8.51 -43.62 16.69
C LEU A 491 -9.19 -44.82 16.00
N THR A 492 -10.34 -45.18 16.48
CA THR A 492 -11.10 -46.36 15.98
C THR A 492 -12.37 -45.96 15.24
N GLU A 493 -12.89 -46.86 14.43
CA GLU A 493 -14.23 -46.75 13.83
C GLU A 493 -15.05 -48.01 14.16
N PRO A 494 -16.11 -47.88 14.92
CA PRO A 494 -16.69 -46.65 15.49
C PRO A 494 -15.80 -46.02 16.59
N GLU A 495 -15.94 -44.71 16.77
CA GLU A 495 -15.21 -43.91 17.78
C GLU A 495 -15.25 -44.55 19.17
N THR A 496 -14.09 -44.67 19.82
CA THR A 496 -13.98 -45.03 21.23
C THR A 496 -14.06 -43.75 22.08
N PRO A 497 -15.10 -43.58 22.92
CA PRO A 497 -15.23 -42.39 23.75
C PRO A 497 -14.04 -42.25 24.70
N GLY A 498 -13.55 -41.00 24.85
CA GLY A 498 -12.49 -40.68 25.79
C GLY A 498 -11.05 -40.90 25.30
N TYR A 499 -10.83 -41.08 24.02
CA TYR A 499 -9.50 -41.25 23.40
C TYR A 499 -8.57 -40.02 23.53
N GLU A 500 -9.10 -38.82 23.73
CA GLU A 500 -8.35 -37.58 23.68
C GLU A 500 -7.16 -37.49 24.68
N PRO A 501 -7.25 -37.91 25.97
CA PRO A 501 -6.13 -37.92 26.89
C PRO A 501 -5.00 -38.87 26.49
N GLU A 502 -5.35 -40.03 25.93
CA GLU A 502 -4.37 -41.01 25.46
C GLU A 502 -3.69 -40.51 24.18
N LEU A 503 -4.47 -39.90 23.27
CA LEU A 503 -3.95 -39.25 22.06
C LEU A 503 -3.02 -38.08 22.40
N TYR A 504 -3.35 -37.28 23.42
CA TYR A 504 -2.46 -36.24 23.92
C TYR A 504 -1.11 -36.83 24.38
N THR A 505 -1.14 -37.95 25.09
CA THR A 505 0.06 -38.64 25.59
C THR A 505 0.91 -39.20 24.44
N GLU A 506 0.27 -39.83 23.45
CA GLU A 506 0.90 -40.37 22.25
C GLU A 506 1.61 -39.26 21.47
N THR A 507 0.88 -38.18 21.12
CA THR A 507 1.40 -37.08 20.35
C THR A 507 2.45 -36.29 21.10
N LYS A 508 2.36 -36.16 22.42
CA LYS A 508 3.40 -35.52 23.27
C LYS A 508 4.69 -36.33 23.25
N LYS A 509 4.61 -37.63 23.36
CA LYS A 509 5.80 -38.51 23.29
C LYS A 509 6.49 -38.43 21.92
N LEU A 510 5.72 -38.43 20.82
CA LEU A 510 6.28 -38.23 19.48
C LEU A 510 6.98 -36.89 19.32
N PHE A 511 6.34 -35.83 19.81
CA PHE A 511 6.91 -34.48 19.76
C PHE A 511 8.19 -34.34 20.62
N ASP A 512 8.21 -34.91 21.82
CA ASP A 512 9.38 -34.84 22.71
C ASP A 512 10.57 -35.61 22.12
N ASN A 513 10.33 -36.80 21.56
CA ASN A 513 11.36 -37.59 20.87
C ASN A 513 11.92 -36.80 19.67
N PHE A 514 11.06 -36.27 18.80
CA PHE A 514 11.47 -35.48 17.66
C PHE A 514 12.27 -34.23 18.06
N SER A 515 11.78 -33.47 19.05
CA SER A 515 12.43 -32.26 19.53
C SER A 515 13.79 -32.52 20.19
N SER A 516 13.91 -33.60 20.98
CA SER A 516 15.18 -34.00 21.60
C SER A 516 16.24 -34.36 20.58
N ASP A 517 15.86 -35.12 19.59
CA ASP A 517 16.74 -35.60 18.52
C ASP A 517 17.27 -34.46 17.64
N LEU A 518 16.43 -33.49 17.30
CA LEU A 518 16.86 -32.30 16.54
C LEU A 518 17.88 -31.45 17.29
N LYS A 519 17.78 -31.38 18.62
CA LYS A 519 18.72 -30.65 19.45
C LYS A 519 20.13 -31.26 19.37
N THR A 520 20.21 -32.58 19.33
CA THR A 520 21.48 -33.30 19.24
C THR A 520 22.08 -33.32 17.83
N SER A 521 21.29 -33.05 16.81
CA SER A 521 21.66 -33.09 15.39
C SER A 521 22.11 -31.74 14.80
N GLY A 522 22.37 -30.70 15.62
CA GLY A 522 22.84 -29.41 15.14
C GLY A 522 21.77 -28.39 14.76
N PHE A 523 20.46 -28.75 14.81
CA PHE A 523 19.36 -27.82 14.51
C PHE A 523 18.90 -26.98 15.71
N GLY A 524 19.76 -26.74 16.69
CA GLY A 524 19.39 -26.08 17.96
C GLY A 524 18.74 -24.70 17.75
N GLU A 525 19.22 -23.93 16.81
CA GLU A 525 18.80 -22.54 16.53
C GLU A 525 17.75 -22.43 15.42
N VAL A 526 17.54 -23.48 14.64
CA VAL A 526 16.56 -23.50 13.55
C VAL A 526 15.14 -23.58 14.11
N VAL A 527 14.24 -22.73 13.67
CA VAL A 527 12.83 -22.77 14.07
C VAL A 527 12.10 -23.88 13.29
N ILE A 528 11.66 -24.91 14.00
CA ILE A 528 10.98 -26.07 13.40
C ILE A 528 9.68 -26.36 14.16
N ASP A 529 8.55 -26.35 13.46
CA ASP A 529 7.24 -26.72 13.98
C ASP A 529 6.82 -28.09 13.45
N LEU A 530 6.38 -28.98 14.33
CA LEU A 530 5.86 -30.29 13.96
C LEU A 530 4.33 -30.31 14.05
N HIS A 531 3.67 -30.47 12.92
CA HIS A 531 2.23 -30.66 12.83
C HIS A 531 1.91 -32.15 12.74
N LEU A 532 1.37 -32.71 13.81
CA LEU A 532 0.97 -34.12 13.89
C LEU A 532 -0.50 -34.29 13.50
N TYR A 533 -0.77 -35.18 12.58
CA TYR A 533 -2.13 -35.52 12.14
C TYR A 533 -2.38 -37.00 12.33
N PRO A 534 -2.81 -37.45 13.53
CA PRO A 534 -3.27 -38.81 13.75
C PRO A 534 -4.59 -39.07 13.00
N VAL A 535 -4.67 -40.18 12.33
CA VAL A 535 -5.86 -40.61 11.58
C VAL A 535 -6.12 -42.12 11.83
N PRO A 536 -7.37 -42.57 11.80
CA PRO A 536 -7.65 -44.01 12.01
C PRO A 536 -7.02 -44.90 10.93
N ASN A 537 -7.07 -44.46 9.66
CA ASN A 537 -6.55 -45.25 8.54
C ASN A 537 -6.22 -44.35 7.33
N ILE A 538 -4.92 -44.22 6.97
CA ILE A 538 -4.45 -43.43 5.84
C ILE A 538 -4.90 -43.99 4.50
N ASP A 539 -4.91 -45.33 4.31
CA ASP A 539 -5.33 -45.92 3.04
C ASP A 539 -6.80 -45.60 2.73
N ARG A 540 -7.63 -45.65 3.76
CA ARG A 540 -9.02 -45.26 3.63
C ARG A 540 -9.17 -43.77 3.31
N LEU A 541 -8.40 -42.91 3.97
CA LEU A 541 -8.36 -41.49 3.67
C LEU A 541 -7.99 -41.24 2.20
N LEU A 542 -6.92 -41.85 1.72
CA LEU A 542 -6.48 -41.75 0.33
C LEU A 542 -7.55 -42.26 -0.66
N SER A 543 -8.20 -43.39 -0.33
CA SER A 543 -9.27 -43.94 -1.17
C SER A 543 -10.47 -43.00 -1.30
N GLU A 544 -10.91 -42.38 -0.20
CA GLU A 544 -12.04 -41.45 -0.21
C GLU A 544 -11.69 -40.14 -0.95
N VAL A 545 -10.46 -39.63 -0.75
CA VAL A 545 -9.96 -38.44 -1.50
C VAL A 545 -9.86 -38.75 -2.99
N LYS A 546 -9.33 -39.92 -3.37
CA LYS A 546 -9.25 -40.34 -4.77
C LYS A 546 -10.62 -40.37 -5.45
N LYS A 547 -11.62 -41.00 -4.82
CA LYS A 547 -12.99 -41.02 -5.35
C LYS A 547 -13.58 -39.63 -5.54
N ALA A 548 -13.34 -38.72 -4.59
CA ALA A 548 -13.84 -37.34 -4.67
C ALA A 548 -13.16 -36.55 -5.81
N LEU A 549 -11.85 -36.71 -5.99
CA LEU A 549 -11.09 -36.07 -7.07
C LEU A 549 -11.49 -36.63 -8.45
N GLU A 550 -11.64 -37.94 -8.58
CA GLU A 550 -12.13 -38.60 -9.81
C GLU A 550 -13.53 -38.08 -10.20
N LYS A 551 -14.42 -37.93 -9.22
CA LYS A 551 -15.75 -37.34 -9.45
C LYS A 551 -15.67 -35.85 -9.88
N ALA A 552 -14.73 -35.09 -9.35
CA ALA A 552 -14.53 -33.69 -9.75
C ALA A 552 -13.91 -33.56 -11.14
N CYS A 553 -13.19 -34.60 -11.62
CA CYS A 553 -12.60 -34.67 -12.96
C CYS A 553 -13.54 -35.20 -14.05
N ALA A 554 -14.67 -35.82 -13.67
CA ALA A 554 -15.68 -36.38 -14.59
C ALA A 554 -16.63 -35.28 -15.06
#